data_1582e0b897fe1994b3fc979dd89da99b
#
_entry.id   1582e0b897fe1994b3fc979dd89da99b
#
_cell.length_a   1.000
_cell.length_b   1.000
_cell.length_c   1.000
_cell.angle_alpha   90.00
_cell.angle_beta   90.00
_cell.angle_gamma   90.00
#
_symmetry.space_group_name_H-M   'P 1'
#
loop_
_entity.id
_entity.type
_entity.pdbx_description
1 polymer ?
#
loop_
_entity_poly.entity_id
_entity_poly.type
_entity_poly.pdbx_seq_one_letter_code
_entity_poly.pdbx_strand_id
1 'polypeptide(L)'
;MIKIEKVNKYYYKGKANQIHVIDNTSMTLPDKGMVCLLGPSGCGKTTLLNAIGGLDKVDSGTITIDGQRITRFSSSKIDSIRNARIGYIFQNFNLLDDKTVFENVAIALRMIGIRDNTTVTARVRYCLEMVGIDQYRNKLAGSLSGGQRQRVAIARAIVKNPRIIIADEPTGNLDSANTLEIMNIIKTISEERLVILVTHERNIAQFYSDHVAEMKDGRIVKAYNNDSSRYLDYQLENKIYLKDMAVHKGFKKDDVSIDVYSDEERQADIKVVIRGNNLYINTGGRLNIVDESSNIEMVDDHYTAMDETYFDEKDFDYTACLPQKYKAKYKIGRAHV
;
A
#
# COMPACT_ATOMS: atom_id res chain seq x y z
N MET A 1 9.23 1.84 19.24
CA MET A 1 9.88 0.61 18.72
C MET A 1 8.98 -0.61 18.98
N ILE A 2 8.79 -1.46 17.96
CA ILE A 2 8.05 -2.73 18.10
C ILE A 2 9.04 -3.88 18.11
N LYS A 3 8.91 -4.81 19.06
CA LYS A 3 9.73 -6.01 19.16
C LYS A 3 8.83 -7.24 19.18
N ILE A 4 9.12 -8.18 18.29
CA ILE A 4 8.44 -9.45 18.10
C ILE A 4 9.46 -10.53 18.44
N GLU A 5 9.14 -11.44 19.36
CA GLU A 5 10.06 -12.47 19.86
C GLU A 5 9.38 -13.83 19.89
N LYS A 6 9.86 -14.75 19.07
CA LYS A 6 9.46 -16.16 18.99
C LYS A 6 7.93 -16.36 18.95
N VAL A 7 7.26 -15.53 18.15
CA VAL A 7 5.80 -15.54 18.03
C VAL A 7 5.35 -16.76 17.24
N ASN A 8 4.34 -17.46 17.76
CA ASN A 8 3.65 -18.56 17.12
C ASN A 8 2.15 -18.33 17.10
N LYS A 9 1.52 -18.71 15.99
CA LYS A 9 0.07 -18.66 15.85
C LYS A 9 -0.43 -19.90 15.12
N TYR A 10 -1.44 -20.52 15.68
CA TYR A 10 -2.12 -21.68 15.11
C TYR A 10 -3.60 -21.35 14.85
N TYR A 11 -4.13 -21.78 13.73
CA TYR A 11 -5.55 -21.90 13.54
C TYR A 11 -5.98 -23.36 13.79
N TYR A 12 -7.18 -23.55 14.31
CA TYR A 12 -7.73 -24.87 14.65
C TYR A 12 -6.81 -25.71 15.55
N LYS A 13 -6.13 -25.06 16.50
CA LYS A 13 -5.17 -25.67 17.44
C LYS A 13 -5.76 -26.89 18.13
N GLY A 14 -5.03 -28.01 18.11
CA GLY A 14 -5.44 -29.28 18.70
C GLY A 14 -6.48 -30.05 17.88
N LYS A 15 -6.82 -29.63 16.65
CA LYS A 15 -7.69 -30.35 15.73
C LYS A 15 -6.88 -30.99 14.59
N ALA A 16 -7.49 -32.00 13.90
CA ALA A 16 -6.83 -32.69 12.78
C ALA A 16 -6.41 -31.75 11.62
N ASN A 17 -7.12 -30.62 11.45
CA ASN A 17 -6.86 -29.60 10.44
C ASN A 17 -6.09 -28.39 11.00
N GLN A 18 -5.27 -28.59 12.04
CA GLN A 18 -4.43 -27.52 12.60
C GLN A 18 -3.48 -26.94 11.55
N ILE A 19 -3.42 -25.61 11.46
CA ILE A 19 -2.51 -24.89 10.59
C ILE A 19 -1.59 -24.01 11.44
N HIS A 20 -0.26 -24.16 11.28
CA HIS A 20 0.74 -23.30 11.92
C HIS A 20 1.03 -22.12 10.99
N VAL A 21 0.40 -20.97 11.25
CA VAL A 21 0.41 -19.82 10.33
C VAL A 21 1.56 -18.86 10.61
N ILE A 22 1.97 -18.71 11.86
CA ILE A 22 3.18 -17.96 12.24
C ILE A 22 4.05 -18.93 13.03
N ASP A 23 5.29 -19.12 12.56
CA ASP A 23 6.20 -20.12 13.11
C ASP A 23 7.48 -19.44 13.63
N ASN A 24 7.60 -19.39 14.96
CA ASN A 24 8.75 -18.90 15.70
C ASN A 24 9.35 -17.59 15.15
N THR A 25 8.48 -16.69 14.73
CA THR A 25 8.84 -15.44 14.05
C THR A 25 9.38 -14.42 15.06
N SER A 26 10.54 -13.84 14.74
CA SER A 26 11.16 -12.75 15.52
C SER A 26 11.57 -11.61 14.61
N MET A 27 11.32 -10.37 15.03
CA MET A 27 11.61 -9.16 14.27
C MET A 27 11.61 -7.94 15.17
N THR A 28 12.45 -6.95 14.85
CA THR A 28 12.42 -5.63 15.49
C THR A 28 12.11 -4.58 14.42
N LEU A 29 11.13 -3.73 14.71
CA LEU A 29 10.71 -2.64 13.83
C LEU A 29 11.21 -1.30 14.39
N PRO A 30 11.61 -0.35 13.53
CA PRO A 30 12.06 0.97 13.95
C PRO A 30 10.93 1.81 14.56
N ASP A 31 11.25 3.03 14.97
CA ASP A 31 10.25 3.97 15.49
C ASP A 31 9.52 4.74 14.39
N LYS A 32 10.13 4.88 13.23
CA LYS A 32 9.60 5.54 12.03
C LYS A 32 10.13 4.89 10.75
N GLY A 33 9.61 5.29 9.61
CA GLY A 33 9.96 4.74 8.30
C GLY A 33 8.96 3.69 7.84
N MET A 34 9.15 3.20 6.62
CA MET A 34 8.31 2.18 6.01
C MET A 34 8.97 0.81 6.08
N VAL A 35 8.33 -0.12 6.74
CA VAL A 35 8.74 -1.53 6.81
C VAL A 35 7.77 -2.38 6.02
N CYS A 36 8.25 -3.10 5.02
CA CYS A 36 7.44 -4.00 4.21
C CYS A 36 7.57 -5.46 4.66
N LEU A 37 6.43 -6.12 4.86
CA LEU A 37 6.32 -7.57 4.93
C LEU A 37 5.96 -8.09 3.53
N LEU A 38 6.96 -8.62 2.82
CA LEU A 38 6.83 -9.14 1.46
C LEU A 38 6.70 -10.66 1.46
N GLY A 39 5.84 -11.21 0.65
CA GLY A 39 5.76 -12.67 0.48
C GLY A 39 4.50 -13.11 -0.27
N PRO A 40 4.41 -14.38 -0.67
CA PRO A 40 3.26 -14.91 -1.40
C PRO A 40 1.97 -14.87 -0.57
N SER A 41 0.83 -14.93 -1.24
CA SER A 41 -0.47 -15.05 -0.57
C SER A 41 -0.51 -16.28 0.33
N GLY A 42 -1.15 -16.15 1.50
CA GLY A 42 -1.29 -17.25 2.46
C GLY A 42 -0.05 -17.53 3.33
N CYS A 43 1.09 -16.86 3.17
CA CYS A 43 2.28 -17.11 3.99
C CYS A 43 2.22 -16.57 5.43
N GLY A 44 1.10 -15.93 5.84
CA GLY A 44 0.89 -15.47 7.22
C GLY A 44 1.09 -13.96 7.45
N LYS A 45 1.32 -13.13 6.42
CA LYS A 45 1.57 -11.68 6.54
C LYS A 45 0.45 -10.94 7.29
N THR A 46 -0.78 -11.04 6.79
CA THR A 46 -1.96 -10.43 7.43
C THR A 46 -2.19 -10.93 8.85
N THR A 47 -1.92 -12.22 9.11
CA THR A 47 -2.03 -12.79 10.46
C THR A 47 -1.00 -12.16 11.43
N LEU A 48 0.25 -12.01 10.97
CA LEU A 48 1.30 -11.35 11.76
C LEU A 48 0.95 -9.87 11.97
N LEU A 49 0.46 -9.19 10.95
CA LEU A 49 0.01 -7.81 10.99
C LEU A 49 -1.11 -7.61 12.02
N ASN A 50 -2.12 -8.50 12.01
CA ASN A 50 -3.23 -8.50 12.96
C ASN A 50 -2.76 -8.75 14.40
N ALA A 51 -1.75 -9.60 14.57
CA ALA A 51 -1.15 -9.85 15.89
C ALA A 51 -0.39 -8.61 16.42
N ILE A 52 0.39 -7.92 15.56
CA ILE A 52 1.06 -6.67 15.90
C ILE A 52 0.04 -5.59 16.26
N GLY A 53 -1.01 -5.50 15.46
CA GLY A 53 -2.08 -4.51 15.65
C GLY A 53 -3.05 -4.81 16.79
N GLY A 54 -2.92 -5.96 17.45
CA GLY A 54 -3.80 -6.36 18.55
C GLY A 54 -5.22 -6.71 18.11
N LEU A 55 -5.42 -7.07 16.84
CA LEU A 55 -6.68 -7.61 16.32
C LEU A 55 -6.80 -9.11 16.55
N ASP A 56 -5.67 -9.80 16.63
CA ASP A 56 -5.61 -11.24 16.91
C ASP A 56 -4.61 -11.54 18.03
N LYS A 57 -4.85 -12.63 18.76
CA LYS A 57 -3.95 -13.11 19.82
C LYS A 57 -2.98 -14.14 19.27
N VAL A 58 -1.75 -14.11 19.77
CA VAL A 58 -0.75 -15.14 19.49
C VAL A 58 -0.84 -16.29 20.47
N ASP A 59 -0.43 -17.48 20.08
CA ASP A 59 -0.45 -18.67 20.94
C ASP A 59 0.75 -18.75 21.87
N SER A 60 1.90 -18.25 21.42
CA SER A 60 3.11 -18.12 22.23
C SER A 60 4.02 -17.02 21.68
N GLY A 61 5.07 -16.68 22.41
CA GLY A 61 5.97 -15.59 22.11
C GLY A 61 5.54 -14.24 22.70
N THR A 62 6.19 -13.18 22.25
CA THR A 62 6.01 -11.85 22.84
C THR A 62 5.96 -10.79 21.74
N ILE A 63 5.00 -9.88 21.85
CA ILE A 63 4.97 -8.63 21.08
C ILE A 63 5.01 -7.48 22.10
N THR A 64 5.98 -6.58 21.90
CA THR A 64 6.20 -5.41 22.73
C THR A 64 6.10 -4.16 21.86
N ILE A 65 5.30 -3.18 22.30
CA ILE A 65 5.17 -1.86 21.64
C ILE A 65 5.57 -0.79 22.65
N ASP A 66 6.56 0.03 22.31
CA ASP A 66 7.09 1.09 23.19
C ASP A 66 7.44 0.58 24.60
N GLY A 67 8.09 -0.59 24.68
CA GLY A 67 8.46 -1.23 25.94
C GLY A 67 7.32 -1.95 26.66
N GLN A 68 6.08 -1.85 26.19
CA GLN A 68 4.93 -2.52 26.80
C GLN A 68 4.61 -3.84 26.10
N ARG A 69 4.63 -4.93 26.86
CA ARG A 69 4.33 -6.28 26.35
C ARG A 69 2.82 -6.47 26.17
N ILE A 70 2.33 -6.27 24.94
CA ILE A 70 0.89 -6.33 24.63
C ILE A 70 0.30 -7.73 24.71
N THR A 71 1.08 -8.78 24.50
CA THR A 71 0.63 -10.19 24.57
C THR A 71 0.14 -10.62 25.95
N ARG A 72 0.41 -9.83 27.00
CA ARG A 72 -0.08 -10.07 28.38
C ARG A 72 -1.29 -9.23 28.75
N PHE A 73 -1.75 -8.34 27.91
CA PHE A 73 -2.82 -7.43 28.23
C PHE A 73 -4.21 -8.06 28.10
N SER A 74 -5.15 -7.55 28.90
CA SER A 74 -6.58 -7.81 28.71
C SER A 74 -7.05 -7.21 27.37
N SER A 75 -8.14 -7.73 26.84
CA SER A 75 -8.70 -7.24 25.58
C SER A 75 -8.98 -5.73 25.62
N SER A 76 -9.55 -5.20 26.71
CA SER A 76 -9.83 -3.77 26.87
C SER A 76 -8.58 -2.90 26.85
N LYS A 77 -7.45 -3.36 27.40
CA LYS A 77 -6.17 -2.62 27.37
C LYS A 77 -5.55 -2.66 25.98
N ILE A 78 -5.65 -3.78 25.26
CA ILE A 78 -5.23 -3.88 23.86
C ILE A 78 -6.07 -2.94 22.99
N ASP A 79 -7.39 -2.92 23.18
CA ASP A 79 -8.30 -2.03 22.45
C ASP A 79 -7.97 -0.55 22.67
N SER A 80 -7.64 -0.17 23.91
CA SER A 80 -7.20 1.18 24.23
C SER A 80 -5.92 1.57 23.48
N ILE A 81 -4.91 0.69 23.44
CA ILE A 81 -3.65 0.93 22.71
C ILE A 81 -3.91 1.00 21.21
N ARG A 82 -4.66 0.05 20.65
CA ARG A 82 -5.01 0.02 19.24
C ARG A 82 -5.73 1.30 18.83
N ASN A 83 -6.76 1.69 19.57
CA ASN A 83 -7.54 2.88 19.25
C ASN A 83 -6.72 4.16 19.31
N ALA A 84 -5.78 4.27 20.26
CA ALA A 84 -4.98 5.48 20.45
C ALA A 84 -3.74 5.55 19.55
N ARG A 85 -3.06 4.43 19.26
CA ARG A 85 -1.71 4.41 18.70
C ARG A 85 -1.60 3.83 17.30
N ILE A 86 -2.61 3.08 16.82
CA ILE A 86 -2.53 2.34 15.56
C ILE A 86 -3.61 2.82 14.61
N GLY A 87 -3.22 3.23 13.41
CA GLY A 87 -4.10 3.47 12.27
C GLY A 87 -4.11 2.25 11.35
N TYR A 88 -5.27 1.89 10.82
CA TYR A 88 -5.41 0.77 9.89
C TYR A 88 -5.87 1.23 8.52
N ILE A 89 -5.18 0.77 7.49
CA ILE A 89 -5.53 0.88 6.08
C ILE A 89 -5.73 -0.55 5.58
N PHE A 90 -6.95 -0.91 5.21
CA PHE A 90 -7.32 -2.24 4.77
C PHE A 90 -7.43 -2.32 3.24
N GLN A 91 -7.17 -3.48 2.67
CA GLN A 91 -7.35 -3.77 1.25
C GLN A 91 -8.77 -3.47 0.75
N ASN A 92 -9.79 -3.84 1.51
CA ASN A 92 -11.20 -3.64 1.17
C ASN A 92 -11.77 -2.30 1.69
N PHE A 93 -10.92 -1.31 2.01
CA PHE A 93 -11.26 0.01 2.54
C PHE A 93 -12.01 -0.02 3.88
N ASN A 94 -12.94 -0.93 4.09
CA ASN A 94 -13.81 -1.06 5.27
C ASN A 94 -14.50 0.25 5.63
N LEU A 95 -15.06 0.93 4.64
CA LEU A 95 -15.88 2.13 4.81
C LEU A 95 -17.34 1.76 5.03
N LEU A 96 -18.04 2.62 5.74
CA LEU A 96 -19.49 2.56 5.88
C LEU A 96 -20.12 3.23 4.65
N ASP A 97 -20.66 2.44 3.74
CA ASP A 97 -21.13 2.89 2.42
C ASP A 97 -22.34 3.83 2.51
N ASP A 98 -23.15 3.69 3.57
CA ASP A 98 -24.31 4.52 3.91
C ASP A 98 -23.95 5.83 4.65
N LYS A 99 -22.69 6.06 4.92
CA LYS A 99 -22.17 7.25 5.59
C LYS A 99 -21.39 8.12 4.63
N THR A 100 -21.37 9.42 4.93
CA THR A 100 -20.57 10.37 4.18
C THR A 100 -19.07 10.12 4.38
N VAL A 101 -18.26 10.67 3.48
CA VAL A 101 -16.79 10.69 3.61
C VAL A 101 -16.40 11.31 4.96
N PHE A 102 -16.99 12.45 5.31
CA PHE A 102 -16.78 13.11 6.59
C PHE A 102 -17.07 12.20 7.79
N GLU A 103 -18.22 11.54 7.79
CA GLU A 103 -18.64 10.66 8.89
C GLU A 103 -17.72 9.44 9.03
N ASN A 104 -17.27 8.86 7.92
CA ASN A 104 -16.32 7.74 7.92
C ASN A 104 -14.99 8.09 8.58
N VAL A 105 -14.52 9.33 8.43
CA VAL A 105 -13.29 9.78 9.08
C VAL A 105 -13.56 10.21 10.52
N ALA A 106 -14.67 10.92 10.77
CA ALA A 106 -15.04 11.43 12.08
C ALA A 106 -15.26 10.32 13.13
N ILE A 107 -15.72 9.13 12.71
CA ILE A 107 -15.97 8.01 13.60
C ILE A 107 -14.70 7.61 14.38
N ALA A 108 -13.53 7.67 13.75
CA ALA A 108 -12.27 7.33 14.40
C ALA A 108 -11.92 8.28 15.58
N LEU A 109 -12.28 9.55 15.46
CA LEU A 109 -12.13 10.53 16.54
C LEU A 109 -13.14 10.31 17.67
N ARG A 110 -14.38 10.00 17.31
CA ARG A 110 -15.45 9.73 18.28
C ARG A 110 -15.15 8.47 19.11
N MET A 111 -14.55 7.45 18.49
CA MET A 111 -14.14 6.22 19.19
C MET A 111 -13.06 6.46 20.25
N ILE A 112 -12.21 7.46 20.08
CA ILE A 112 -11.19 7.85 21.10
C ILE A 112 -11.69 8.95 22.04
N GLY A 113 -13.01 9.24 22.03
CA GLY A 113 -13.66 10.14 22.98
C GLY A 113 -13.65 11.62 22.58
N ILE A 114 -13.24 11.99 21.37
CA ILE A 114 -13.31 13.38 20.88
C ILE A 114 -14.71 13.61 20.33
N ARG A 115 -15.48 14.45 21.01
CA ARG A 115 -16.88 14.74 20.67
C ARG A 115 -17.14 16.20 20.30
N ASP A 116 -16.20 17.09 20.58
CA ASP A 116 -16.34 18.51 20.22
C ASP A 116 -16.38 18.67 18.71
N ASN A 117 -17.49 19.16 18.19
CA ASN A 117 -17.75 19.26 16.74
C ASN A 117 -16.75 20.18 16.03
N THR A 118 -16.32 21.27 16.65
CA THR A 118 -15.33 22.19 16.07
C THR A 118 -14.03 21.48 15.82
N THR A 119 -13.57 20.72 16.81
CA THR A 119 -12.35 19.90 16.75
C THR A 119 -12.47 18.80 15.71
N VAL A 120 -13.58 18.06 15.75
CA VAL A 120 -13.80 16.97 14.80
C VAL A 120 -13.79 17.50 13.37
N THR A 121 -14.51 18.61 13.12
CA THR A 121 -14.57 19.22 11.79
C THR A 121 -13.21 19.68 11.31
N ALA A 122 -12.46 20.41 12.14
CA ALA A 122 -11.14 20.91 11.76
C ALA A 122 -10.16 19.77 11.43
N ARG A 123 -10.14 18.70 12.24
CA ARG A 123 -9.25 17.56 12.03
C ARG A 123 -9.62 16.71 10.83
N VAL A 124 -10.92 16.44 10.65
CA VAL A 124 -11.40 15.64 9.53
C VAL A 124 -11.11 16.36 8.22
N ARG A 125 -11.46 17.64 8.11
CA ARG A 125 -11.19 18.41 6.90
C ARG A 125 -9.70 18.46 6.58
N TYR A 126 -8.89 18.76 7.58
CA TYR A 126 -7.44 18.73 7.41
C TYR A 126 -6.94 17.40 6.82
N CYS A 127 -7.34 16.26 7.38
CA CYS A 127 -6.93 14.96 6.85
C CYS A 127 -7.48 14.67 5.44
N LEU A 128 -8.70 15.14 5.14
CA LEU A 128 -9.29 14.99 3.81
C LEU A 128 -8.59 15.87 2.76
N GLU A 129 -8.20 17.10 3.14
CA GLU A 129 -7.42 18.00 2.30
C GLU A 129 -6.04 17.38 1.99
N MET A 130 -5.40 16.82 3.01
CA MET A 130 -4.10 16.14 2.88
C MET A 130 -4.10 15.00 1.86
N VAL A 131 -5.13 14.20 1.85
CA VAL A 131 -5.24 13.09 0.89
C VAL A 131 -5.96 13.51 -0.40
N GLY A 132 -6.27 14.80 -0.58
CA GLY A 132 -6.84 15.36 -1.81
C GLY A 132 -8.29 14.96 -2.08
N ILE A 133 -9.14 14.81 -1.02
CA ILE A 133 -10.54 14.36 -1.19
C ILE A 133 -11.59 15.20 -0.45
N ASP A 134 -11.22 16.36 0.13
CA ASP A 134 -12.16 17.19 0.92
C ASP A 134 -13.36 17.67 0.11
N GLN A 135 -13.21 17.87 -1.21
CA GLN A 135 -14.31 18.24 -2.11
C GLN A 135 -15.47 17.22 -2.12
N TYR A 136 -15.19 15.97 -1.74
CA TYR A 136 -16.19 14.90 -1.66
C TYR A 136 -16.71 14.63 -0.25
N ARG A 137 -16.35 15.44 0.76
CA ARG A 137 -16.64 15.19 2.18
C ARG A 137 -18.12 14.91 2.50
N ASN A 138 -19.03 15.50 1.73
CA ASN A 138 -20.47 15.33 1.91
C ASN A 138 -21.09 14.20 1.06
N LYS A 139 -20.28 13.54 0.19
CA LYS A 139 -20.75 12.39 -0.60
C LYS A 139 -20.78 11.12 0.25
N LEU A 140 -21.67 10.20 -0.08
CA LEU A 140 -21.69 8.86 0.50
C LEU A 140 -20.46 8.07 0.02
N ALA A 141 -19.84 7.34 0.92
CA ALA A 141 -18.64 6.54 0.60
C ALA A 141 -18.92 5.47 -0.47
N GLY A 142 -20.12 4.92 -0.51
CA GLY A 142 -20.54 3.94 -1.52
C GLY A 142 -20.55 4.46 -2.95
N SER A 143 -20.59 5.80 -3.15
CA SER A 143 -20.59 6.42 -4.49
C SER A 143 -19.21 6.79 -5.03
N LEU A 144 -18.15 6.46 -4.30
CA LEU A 144 -16.78 6.83 -4.64
C LEU A 144 -16.08 5.74 -5.47
N SER A 145 -15.12 6.15 -6.32
CA SER A 145 -14.19 5.21 -6.99
C SER A 145 -13.26 4.51 -5.99
N GLY A 146 -12.60 3.43 -6.41
CA GLY A 146 -11.67 2.68 -5.57
C GLY A 146 -10.55 3.54 -4.98
N GLY A 147 -9.87 4.35 -5.81
CA GLY A 147 -8.83 5.27 -5.35
C GLY A 147 -9.35 6.34 -4.38
N GLN A 148 -10.58 6.89 -4.64
CA GLN A 148 -11.22 7.81 -3.72
C GLN A 148 -11.56 7.14 -2.38
N ARG A 149 -12.09 5.92 -2.39
CA ARG A 149 -12.37 5.14 -1.17
C ARG A 149 -11.09 4.89 -0.36
N GLN A 150 -9.98 4.59 -1.03
CA GLN A 150 -8.70 4.38 -0.36
C GLN A 150 -8.17 5.65 0.29
N ARG A 151 -8.29 6.80 -0.37
CA ARG A 151 -7.94 8.11 0.23
C ARG A 151 -8.74 8.38 1.51
N VAL A 152 -10.04 8.07 1.52
CA VAL A 152 -10.88 8.18 2.73
C VAL A 152 -10.42 7.21 3.81
N ALA A 153 -10.06 5.98 3.47
CA ALA A 153 -9.54 5.00 4.43
C ALA A 153 -8.21 5.47 5.06
N ILE A 154 -7.32 6.08 4.26
CA ILE A 154 -6.08 6.69 4.76
C ILE A 154 -6.40 7.87 5.70
N ALA A 155 -7.26 8.81 5.29
CA ALA A 155 -7.66 9.92 6.14
C ALA A 155 -8.22 9.45 7.49
N ARG A 156 -9.06 8.41 7.48
CA ARG A 156 -9.59 7.77 8.69
C ARG A 156 -8.49 7.17 9.56
N ALA A 157 -7.48 6.55 8.94
CA ALA A 157 -6.38 5.96 9.68
C ALA A 157 -5.52 7.01 10.40
N ILE A 158 -5.26 8.17 9.74
CA ILE A 158 -4.36 9.20 10.27
C ILE A 158 -5.04 10.24 11.16
N VAL A 159 -6.36 10.42 11.09
CA VAL A 159 -7.10 11.52 11.76
C VAL A 159 -6.91 11.56 13.28
N LYS A 160 -6.67 10.42 13.90
CA LYS A 160 -6.38 10.30 15.34
C LYS A 160 -4.91 10.50 15.69
N ASN A 161 -4.07 10.81 14.72
CA ASN A 161 -2.63 11.02 14.87
C ASN A 161 -1.89 9.80 15.49
N PRO A 162 -2.03 8.59 14.92
CA PRO A 162 -1.41 7.38 15.46
C PRO A 162 0.11 7.40 15.23
N ARG A 163 0.87 6.68 16.05
CA ARG A 163 2.32 6.48 15.88
C ARG A 163 2.67 5.38 14.89
N ILE A 164 1.74 4.46 14.70
CA ILE A 164 1.90 3.27 13.86
C ILE A 164 0.76 3.24 12.86
N ILE A 165 1.08 3.09 11.59
CA ILE A 165 0.13 2.82 10.52
C ILE A 165 0.35 1.38 10.05
N ILE A 166 -0.71 0.62 9.97
CA ILE A 166 -0.75 -0.72 9.43
C ILE A 166 -1.49 -0.66 8.10
N ALA A 167 -0.83 -1.03 7.02
CA ALA A 167 -1.38 -1.03 5.68
C ALA A 167 -1.32 -2.46 5.09
N ASP A 168 -2.48 -3.10 5.01
CA ASP A 168 -2.62 -4.46 4.49
C ASP A 168 -3.08 -4.40 3.03
N GLU A 169 -2.18 -4.66 2.11
CA GLU A 169 -2.37 -4.59 0.65
C GLU A 169 -3.14 -3.33 0.21
N PRO A 170 -2.67 -2.11 0.54
CA PRO A 170 -3.44 -0.88 0.37
C PRO A 170 -3.71 -0.51 -1.10
N THR A 171 -3.09 -1.18 -2.04
CA THR A 171 -3.19 -0.94 -3.49
C THR A 171 -3.82 -2.10 -4.26
N GLY A 172 -4.11 -3.23 -3.61
CA GLY A 172 -4.54 -4.47 -4.26
C GLY A 172 -5.88 -4.39 -5.04
N ASN A 173 -6.66 -3.33 -4.88
CA ASN A 173 -7.92 -3.11 -5.60
C ASN A 173 -7.87 -1.82 -6.45
N LEU A 174 -6.68 -1.33 -6.81
CA LEU A 174 -6.48 -0.08 -7.54
C LEU A 174 -5.79 -0.33 -8.87
N ASP A 175 -6.04 0.55 -9.83
CA ASP A 175 -5.25 0.64 -11.04
C ASP A 175 -3.85 1.23 -10.75
N SER A 176 -2.96 1.14 -11.73
CA SER A 176 -1.57 1.54 -11.59
C SER A 176 -1.38 3.02 -11.23
N ALA A 177 -2.15 3.91 -11.83
CA ALA A 177 -2.03 5.35 -11.57
C ALA A 177 -2.46 5.67 -10.12
N ASN A 178 -3.61 5.15 -9.68
CA ASN A 178 -4.06 5.31 -8.29
C ASN A 178 -3.11 4.61 -7.30
N THR A 179 -2.50 3.47 -7.68
CA THR A 179 -1.49 2.79 -6.87
C THR A 179 -0.34 3.71 -6.51
N LEU A 180 0.25 4.39 -7.51
CA LEU A 180 1.37 5.32 -7.28
C LEU A 180 0.97 6.48 -6.37
N GLU A 181 -0.18 7.10 -6.63
CA GLU A 181 -0.66 8.22 -5.81
C GLU A 181 -0.89 7.81 -4.35
N ILE A 182 -1.49 6.65 -4.12
CA ILE A 182 -1.75 6.13 -2.77
C ILE A 182 -0.44 5.78 -2.07
N MET A 183 0.50 5.15 -2.77
CA MET A 183 1.79 4.79 -2.19
C MET A 183 2.63 6.03 -1.86
N ASN A 184 2.58 7.08 -2.68
CA ASN A 184 3.23 8.36 -2.39
C ASN A 184 2.68 8.99 -1.09
N ILE A 185 1.35 9.01 -0.91
CA ILE A 185 0.74 9.48 0.33
C ILE A 185 1.23 8.65 1.53
N ILE A 186 1.25 7.33 1.40
CA ILE A 186 1.67 6.44 2.49
C ILE A 186 3.18 6.62 2.79
N LYS A 187 4.02 6.81 1.76
CA LYS A 187 5.46 7.07 1.93
C LYS A 187 5.69 8.36 2.71
N THR A 188 5.05 9.45 2.33
CA THR A 188 5.13 10.72 3.05
C THR A 188 4.73 10.58 4.52
N ILE A 189 3.66 9.82 4.80
CA ILE A 189 3.26 9.51 6.18
C ILE A 189 4.38 8.77 6.94
N SER A 190 5.17 7.94 6.26
CA SER A 190 6.22 7.13 6.89
C SER A 190 7.44 7.93 7.37
N GLU A 191 7.64 9.14 6.88
CA GLU A 191 8.77 9.99 7.29
C GLU A 191 8.75 10.33 8.78
N GLU A 192 7.56 10.48 9.34
CA GLU A 192 7.37 10.82 10.75
C GLU A 192 6.89 9.65 11.63
N ARG A 193 6.42 8.56 11.02
CA ARG A 193 5.75 7.43 11.70
C ARG A 193 6.24 6.10 11.18
N LEU A 194 6.02 5.08 11.99
CA LEU A 194 6.19 3.72 11.53
C LEU A 194 4.99 3.33 10.66
N VAL A 195 5.26 3.00 9.40
CA VAL A 195 4.31 2.35 8.50
C VAL A 195 4.73 0.90 8.31
N ILE A 196 3.83 -0.04 8.61
CA ILE A 196 4.01 -1.46 8.34
C ILE A 196 3.14 -1.80 7.12
N LEU A 197 3.79 -1.98 5.99
CA LEU A 197 3.16 -2.31 4.71
C LEU A 197 3.17 -3.83 4.50
N VAL A 198 2.05 -4.40 4.13
CA VAL A 198 1.97 -5.77 3.59
C VAL A 198 1.68 -5.67 2.10
N THR A 199 2.48 -6.33 1.30
CA THR A 199 2.23 -6.47 -0.15
C THR A 199 2.86 -7.76 -0.67
N HIS A 200 2.37 -8.24 -1.79
CA HIS A 200 3.02 -9.29 -2.58
C HIS A 200 3.77 -8.73 -3.80
N GLU A 201 3.63 -7.43 -4.06
CA GLU A 201 4.29 -6.72 -5.16
C GLU A 201 5.73 -6.35 -4.79
N ARG A 202 6.70 -7.04 -5.40
CA ARG A 202 8.12 -6.84 -5.11
C ARG A 202 8.60 -5.43 -5.50
N ASN A 203 8.13 -4.89 -6.62
CA ASN A 203 8.50 -3.56 -7.10
C ASN A 203 8.08 -2.47 -6.11
N ILE A 204 6.83 -2.53 -5.63
CA ILE A 204 6.31 -1.62 -4.60
C ILE A 204 7.16 -1.70 -3.32
N ALA A 205 7.45 -2.93 -2.86
CA ALA A 205 8.25 -3.15 -1.67
C ALA A 205 9.67 -2.57 -1.80
N GLN A 206 10.33 -2.78 -2.95
CA GLN A 206 11.69 -2.34 -3.19
C GLN A 206 11.79 -0.83 -3.38
N PHE A 207 10.80 -0.20 -4.00
CA PHE A 207 10.83 1.24 -4.22
C PHE A 207 10.50 2.04 -2.96
N TYR A 208 9.40 1.71 -2.28
CA TYR A 208 8.86 2.55 -1.21
C TYR A 208 9.41 2.26 0.19
N SER A 209 9.88 1.03 0.45
CA SER A 209 10.19 0.61 1.81
C SER A 209 11.63 0.91 2.21
N ASP A 210 11.83 1.33 3.46
CA ASP A 210 13.16 1.53 4.05
C ASP A 210 13.75 0.20 4.54
N HIS A 211 12.86 -0.71 4.97
CA HIS A 211 13.22 -2.06 5.40
C HIS A 211 12.27 -3.07 4.76
N VAL A 212 12.80 -4.18 4.29
CA VAL A 212 12.01 -5.28 3.72
C VAL A 212 12.27 -6.55 4.52
N ALA A 213 11.19 -7.21 4.93
CA ALA A 213 11.20 -8.53 5.55
C ALA A 213 10.42 -9.50 4.66
N GLU A 214 11.13 -10.46 4.07
CA GLU A 214 10.54 -11.50 3.25
C GLU A 214 10.00 -12.62 4.12
N MET A 215 8.72 -12.92 3.97
CA MET A 215 8.01 -13.94 4.73
C MET A 215 7.65 -15.12 3.84
N LYS A 216 7.93 -16.33 4.32
CA LYS A 216 7.58 -17.59 3.67
C LYS A 216 7.19 -18.62 4.74
N ASP A 217 6.07 -19.34 4.52
CA ASP A 217 5.60 -20.43 5.38
C ASP A 217 5.58 -20.05 6.89
N GLY A 218 5.06 -18.87 7.21
CA GLY A 218 4.94 -18.38 8.58
C GLY A 218 6.23 -17.85 9.21
N ARG A 219 7.36 -17.81 8.50
CA ARG A 219 8.68 -17.39 8.98
C ARG A 219 9.21 -16.20 8.20
N ILE A 220 9.97 -15.34 8.87
CA ILE A 220 10.80 -14.35 8.18
C ILE A 220 12.07 -15.06 7.73
N VAL A 221 12.23 -15.18 6.41
CA VAL A 221 13.38 -15.88 5.80
C VAL A 221 14.52 -14.95 5.46
N LYS A 222 14.23 -13.66 5.24
CA LYS A 222 15.21 -12.63 4.94
C LYS A 222 14.71 -11.27 5.46
N ALA A 223 15.61 -10.47 6.01
CA ALA A 223 15.32 -9.08 6.36
C ALA A 223 16.55 -8.23 6.00
N TYR A 224 16.30 -7.08 5.37
CA TYR A 224 17.38 -6.20 4.92
C TYR A 224 16.90 -4.74 4.88
N ASN A 225 17.86 -3.83 4.97
CA ASN A 225 17.66 -2.42 4.71
C ASN A 225 17.67 -2.19 3.20
N ASN A 226 16.83 -1.32 2.73
CA ASN A 226 16.74 -1.00 1.33
C ASN A 226 17.54 0.27 1.05
N ASP A 227 18.87 0.14 0.96
CA ASP A 227 19.81 1.26 0.80
C ASP A 227 20.19 1.54 -0.66
N SER A 228 19.65 0.76 -1.61
CA SER A 228 19.94 0.92 -3.04
C SER A 228 19.18 2.12 -3.64
N SER A 229 19.75 2.68 -4.72
CA SER A 229 19.07 3.69 -5.53
C SER A 229 17.67 3.19 -5.89
N ARG A 230 16.67 3.90 -5.38
CA ARG A 230 15.28 3.52 -5.54
C ARG A 230 14.75 4.10 -6.83
N TYR A 231 14.50 3.26 -7.82
CA TYR A 231 13.62 3.65 -8.90
C TYR A 231 12.58 2.56 -9.13
N LEU A 232 11.41 3.01 -9.48
CA LEU A 232 10.26 2.15 -9.68
C LEU A 232 10.21 1.77 -11.15
N ASP A 233 10.58 0.53 -11.43
CA ASP A 233 10.32 -0.08 -12.74
C ASP A 233 8.85 -0.54 -12.79
N TYR A 234 7.98 0.45 -12.89
CA TYR A 234 6.54 0.24 -12.95
C TYR A 234 6.06 0.54 -14.36
N GLN A 235 6.31 -0.36 -15.27
CA GLN A 235 5.65 -0.34 -16.57
C GLN A 235 4.15 -0.54 -16.33
N LEU A 236 3.35 0.39 -16.80
CA LEU A 236 1.90 0.22 -16.76
C LEU A 236 1.57 -1.02 -17.61
N GLU A 237 1.01 -2.06 -17.00
CA GLU A 237 0.77 -3.37 -17.63
C GLU A 237 -0.02 -3.28 -18.94
N ASN A 238 -0.72 -2.16 -19.14
CA ASN A 238 -1.51 -1.87 -20.32
C ASN A 238 -0.81 -0.94 -21.33
N LYS A 239 0.48 -0.59 -21.13
CA LYS A 239 1.24 0.26 -22.07
C LYS A 239 2.49 -0.44 -22.59
N ILE A 240 2.71 -0.33 -23.90
CA ILE A 240 3.95 -0.74 -24.55
C ILE A 240 4.67 0.53 -24.98
N TYR A 241 5.82 0.82 -24.37
CA TYR A 241 6.63 2.00 -24.65
C TYR A 241 7.61 1.69 -25.78
N LEU A 242 7.34 2.21 -26.97
CA LEU A 242 8.09 1.85 -28.19
C LEU A 242 9.55 2.34 -28.13
N LYS A 243 9.81 3.50 -27.50
CA LYS A 243 11.18 4.04 -27.37
C LYS A 243 12.06 3.26 -26.41
N ASP A 244 11.47 2.46 -25.52
CA ASP A 244 12.21 1.65 -24.54
C ASP A 244 12.59 0.28 -25.13
N MET A 245 12.12 -0.05 -26.33
CA MET A 245 12.46 -1.29 -27.01
C MET A 245 13.92 -1.26 -27.51
N ALA A 246 14.67 -2.32 -27.19
CA ALA A 246 16.10 -2.43 -27.52
C ALA A 246 16.39 -2.43 -29.03
N VAL A 247 15.43 -2.89 -29.82
CA VAL A 247 15.56 -3.02 -31.28
C VAL A 247 14.41 -2.34 -31.96
N HIS A 248 14.72 -1.43 -32.88
CA HIS A 248 13.76 -0.84 -33.82
C HIS A 248 14.27 -1.05 -35.27
N LYS A 249 13.48 -1.69 -36.11
CA LYS A 249 13.75 -1.88 -37.53
C LYS A 249 12.55 -1.43 -38.35
N GLY A 250 12.71 -0.36 -39.09
CA GLY A 250 11.70 0.14 -40.02
C GLY A 250 11.91 -0.41 -41.42
N PHE A 251 10.86 -0.85 -42.08
CA PHE A 251 10.82 -1.21 -43.49
C PHE A 251 9.82 -0.30 -44.21
N LYS A 252 10.28 0.41 -45.22
CA LYS A 252 9.44 1.29 -46.02
C LYS A 252 9.62 0.96 -47.51
N LYS A 253 8.53 0.64 -48.16
CA LYS A 253 8.51 0.41 -49.63
C LYS A 253 7.17 0.89 -50.18
N ASP A 254 7.23 1.79 -51.15
CA ASP A 254 6.06 2.43 -51.74
C ASP A 254 5.17 3.07 -50.68
N ASP A 255 3.90 2.71 -50.60
CA ASP A 255 2.93 3.23 -49.65
C ASP A 255 2.82 2.37 -48.36
N VAL A 256 3.72 1.41 -48.17
CA VAL A 256 3.73 0.51 -47.01
C VAL A 256 4.91 0.82 -46.12
N SER A 257 4.62 1.12 -44.85
CA SER A 257 5.61 1.23 -43.79
C SER A 257 5.32 0.20 -42.71
N ILE A 258 6.33 -0.54 -42.28
CA ILE A 258 6.23 -1.52 -41.19
C ILE A 258 7.38 -1.23 -40.24
N ASP A 259 7.04 -0.90 -38.98
CA ASP A 259 7.99 -0.73 -37.92
C ASP A 259 7.93 -1.92 -36.96
N VAL A 260 9.07 -2.51 -36.69
CA VAL A 260 9.23 -3.66 -35.81
C VAL A 260 10.02 -3.23 -34.57
N TYR A 261 9.44 -3.37 -33.43
CA TYR A 261 10.07 -3.11 -32.12
C TYR A 261 10.21 -4.43 -31.39
N SER A 262 11.31 -4.63 -30.68
CA SER A 262 11.56 -5.83 -29.87
C SER A 262 12.38 -5.52 -28.63
N ASP A 263 12.06 -6.18 -27.52
CA ASP A 263 12.81 -6.15 -26.27
C ASP A 263 14.19 -6.82 -26.35
N GLU A 264 14.34 -7.79 -27.28
CA GLU A 264 15.59 -8.52 -27.54
C GLU A 264 15.81 -8.73 -29.04
N GLU A 265 17.07 -8.97 -29.44
CA GLU A 265 17.34 -9.44 -30.79
C GLU A 265 16.81 -10.87 -30.98
N ARG A 266 15.63 -10.98 -31.57
CA ARG A 266 15.01 -12.28 -31.91
C ARG A 266 14.90 -12.44 -33.41
N GLN A 267 15.17 -13.64 -33.90
CA GLN A 267 14.77 -14.01 -35.27
C GLN A 267 13.28 -14.40 -35.20
N ALA A 268 12.44 -13.53 -35.75
CA ALA A 268 11.03 -13.82 -35.95
C ALA A 268 10.68 -13.88 -37.41
N ASP A 269 10.07 -14.95 -37.86
CA ASP A 269 9.59 -15.12 -39.22
C ASP A 269 8.14 -14.64 -39.29
N ILE A 270 7.94 -13.36 -39.65
CA ILE A 270 6.61 -12.75 -39.74
C ILE A 270 6.30 -12.52 -41.23
N LYS A 271 5.20 -13.11 -41.71
CA LYS A 271 4.69 -12.87 -43.06
C LYS A 271 3.47 -11.98 -43.01
N VAL A 272 3.57 -10.82 -43.64
CA VAL A 272 2.48 -9.85 -43.77
C VAL A 272 2.01 -9.84 -45.22
N VAL A 273 0.70 -10.03 -45.42
CA VAL A 273 0.06 -9.99 -46.75
C VAL A 273 -1.05 -8.96 -46.76
N ILE A 274 -1.01 -8.02 -47.64
CA ILE A 274 -2.06 -7.01 -47.86
C ILE A 274 -2.83 -7.42 -49.13
N ARG A 275 -4.14 -7.59 -49.01
CA ARG A 275 -5.01 -7.91 -50.16
C ARG A 275 -6.29 -7.09 -50.09
N GLY A 276 -6.39 -6.08 -50.97
CA GLY A 276 -7.43 -5.06 -50.86
C GLY A 276 -7.30 -4.30 -49.52
N ASN A 277 -8.37 -4.21 -48.80
CA ASN A 277 -8.40 -3.56 -47.46
C ASN A 277 -8.11 -4.52 -46.29
N ASN A 278 -7.67 -5.74 -46.60
CA ASN A 278 -7.44 -6.74 -45.57
C ASN A 278 -5.94 -6.98 -45.32
N LEU A 279 -5.56 -7.01 -44.05
CA LEU A 279 -4.21 -7.33 -43.59
C LEU A 279 -4.21 -8.75 -43.01
N TYR A 280 -3.33 -9.61 -43.56
CA TYR A 280 -3.14 -10.99 -43.08
C TYR A 280 -1.73 -11.09 -42.52
N ILE A 281 -1.65 -11.57 -41.25
CA ILE A 281 -0.38 -11.75 -40.53
C ILE A 281 -0.22 -13.23 -40.19
N ASN A 282 0.91 -13.83 -40.57
CA ASN A 282 1.29 -15.17 -40.16
C ASN A 282 2.56 -15.07 -39.30
N THR A 283 2.48 -15.58 -38.10
CA THR A 283 3.58 -15.58 -37.12
C THR A 283 3.64 -16.93 -36.44
N GLY A 284 4.81 -17.38 -36.02
CA GLY A 284 5.00 -18.61 -35.24
C GLY A 284 4.59 -18.47 -33.75
N GLY A 285 4.16 -17.30 -33.30
CA GLY A 285 3.80 -16.97 -31.93
C GLY A 285 2.32 -16.63 -31.74
N ARG A 286 1.96 -16.19 -30.53
CA ARG A 286 0.64 -15.61 -30.25
C ARG A 286 0.53 -14.23 -30.88
N LEU A 287 -0.58 -13.95 -31.53
CA LEU A 287 -0.89 -12.64 -32.10
C LEU A 287 -1.89 -11.92 -31.18
N ASN A 288 -1.52 -10.77 -30.68
CA ASN A 288 -2.42 -9.84 -30.03
C ASN A 288 -2.58 -8.62 -30.94
N ILE A 289 -3.81 -8.26 -31.25
CA ILE A 289 -4.12 -7.07 -32.04
C ILE A 289 -4.43 -5.95 -31.04
N VAL A 290 -3.75 -4.81 -31.20
CA VAL A 290 -3.99 -3.61 -30.39
C VAL A 290 -4.72 -2.61 -31.28
N ASP A 291 -5.97 -2.31 -30.94
CA ASP A 291 -6.87 -1.37 -31.60
C ASP A 291 -7.57 -0.49 -30.55
N GLU A 292 -8.47 0.37 -30.98
CA GLU A 292 -9.21 1.29 -30.09
C GLU A 292 -10.04 0.58 -29.00
N SER A 293 -10.34 -0.72 -29.16
CA SER A 293 -11.06 -1.52 -28.18
C SER A 293 -10.15 -2.29 -27.22
N SER A 294 -8.84 -2.24 -27.44
CA SER A 294 -7.84 -2.98 -26.67
C SER A 294 -7.57 -2.31 -25.32
N ASN A 295 -7.37 -3.10 -24.29
CA ASN A 295 -6.88 -2.61 -22.99
C ASN A 295 -5.37 -2.28 -23.02
N ILE A 296 -4.67 -2.55 -24.13
CA ILE A 296 -3.24 -2.30 -24.31
C ILE A 296 -3.07 -1.09 -25.23
N GLU A 297 -2.24 -0.15 -24.83
CA GLU A 297 -1.90 1.07 -25.56
C GLU A 297 -0.42 1.02 -25.96
N MET A 298 -0.10 1.29 -27.25
CA MET A 298 1.27 1.52 -27.70
C MET A 298 1.59 3.02 -27.60
N VAL A 299 2.66 3.36 -26.90
CA VAL A 299 3.05 4.75 -26.63
C VAL A 299 4.43 5.00 -27.22
N ASP A 300 4.56 6.05 -28.03
CA ASP A 300 5.84 6.43 -28.64
C ASP A 300 6.86 7.00 -27.66
N ASP A 301 6.45 7.30 -26.44
CA ASP A 301 7.27 7.96 -25.44
C ASP A 301 8.14 6.99 -24.63
N HIS A 302 9.10 7.52 -23.87
CA HIS A 302 9.89 6.73 -22.95
C HIS A 302 9.13 6.44 -21.66
N TYR A 303 9.35 5.25 -21.10
CA TYR A 303 9.04 4.99 -19.72
C TYR A 303 9.92 5.88 -18.85
N THR A 304 9.29 6.65 -17.96
CA THR A 304 9.99 7.46 -16.98
C THR A 304 9.84 6.81 -15.60
N ALA A 305 10.93 6.23 -15.10
CA ALA A 305 10.94 5.70 -13.73
C ALA A 305 10.72 6.85 -12.75
N MET A 306 9.90 6.61 -11.73
CA MET A 306 9.76 7.54 -10.60
C MET A 306 11.00 7.41 -9.71
N ASP A 307 11.67 8.53 -9.45
CA ASP A 307 12.82 8.61 -8.56
C ASP A 307 12.45 9.13 -7.16
N GLU A 308 13.40 9.16 -6.25
CA GLU A 308 13.20 9.63 -4.88
C GLU A 308 12.84 11.11 -4.81
N THR A 309 13.24 11.94 -5.80
CA THR A 309 12.97 13.37 -5.81
C THR A 309 11.49 13.69 -5.93
N TYR A 310 10.69 12.76 -6.42
CA TYR A 310 9.23 12.92 -6.49
C TYR A 310 8.59 13.11 -5.12
N PHE A 311 9.24 12.69 -4.04
CA PHE A 311 8.73 12.81 -2.66
C PHE A 311 9.11 14.12 -1.99
N ASP A 312 10.17 14.83 -2.46
CA ASP A 312 10.71 16.03 -1.83
C ASP A 312 9.79 17.25 -1.96
N GLU A 313 8.84 17.24 -2.89
CA GLU A 313 7.99 18.40 -3.19
C GLU A 313 6.72 18.48 -2.32
N LYS A 314 6.44 17.50 -1.45
CA LYS A 314 5.24 17.49 -0.62
C LYS A 314 5.59 17.39 0.86
N ASP A 315 5.91 18.53 1.46
CA ASP A 315 5.97 18.69 2.92
C ASP A 315 4.61 18.36 3.55
N PHE A 316 4.54 17.16 4.13
CA PHE A 316 3.30 16.62 4.67
C PHE A 316 3.27 16.77 6.19
N ASP A 317 3.38 18.01 6.70
CA ASP A 317 3.27 18.28 8.14
C ASP A 317 1.81 18.37 8.60
N TYR A 318 1.17 17.21 8.80
CA TYR A 318 -0.16 17.19 9.39
C TYR A 318 -0.17 17.39 10.91
N THR A 319 0.98 17.52 11.57
CA THR A 319 1.06 17.92 12.97
C THR A 319 0.99 19.44 13.11
N ALA A 320 1.41 20.19 12.10
CA ALA A 320 1.43 21.65 12.10
C ALA A 320 0.02 22.25 12.22
N CYS A 321 -0.96 21.64 11.58
CA CYS A 321 -2.33 22.16 11.54
C CYS A 321 -3.22 21.71 12.71
N LEU A 322 -2.73 20.86 13.60
CA LEU A 322 -3.48 20.54 14.82
C LEU A 322 -3.38 21.72 15.79
N PRO A 323 -4.52 22.28 16.28
CA PRO A 323 -4.50 23.31 17.31
C PRO A 323 -3.61 22.88 18.47
N GLN A 324 -2.77 23.79 19.00
CA GLN A 324 -1.79 23.47 20.05
C GLN A 324 -2.38 22.78 21.27
N LYS A 325 -3.61 23.14 21.65
CA LYS A 325 -4.37 22.47 22.74
C LYS A 325 -4.58 20.97 22.53
N TYR A 326 -4.49 20.49 21.28
CA TYR A 326 -4.59 19.05 20.95
C TYR A 326 -3.23 18.39 20.90
N LYS A 327 -2.15 19.11 20.52
CA LYS A 327 -0.79 18.59 20.65
C LYS A 327 -0.48 18.19 22.11
N ALA A 328 -0.94 18.98 23.07
CA ALA A 328 -0.77 18.69 24.50
C ALA A 328 -1.62 17.48 24.98
N LYS A 329 -2.86 17.34 24.49
CA LYS A 329 -3.77 16.24 24.88
C LYS A 329 -3.36 14.89 24.27
N TYR A 330 -2.58 14.90 23.19
CA TYR A 330 -2.10 13.70 22.49
C TYR A 330 -0.65 13.32 22.79
N LYS A 331 0.02 14.01 23.70
CA LYS A 331 1.17 13.46 24.43
C LYS A 331 0.72 12.33 25.38
N ILE A 332 -0.17 11.45 24.90
CA ILE A 332 -0.53 10.22 25.59
C ILE A 332 0.64 9.25 25.42
N GLY A 333 1.61 9.37 26.30
CA GLY A 333 2.76 8.47 26.31
C GLY A 333 3.71 8.69 27.47
N ARG A 334 3.50 9.72 28.27
CA ARG A 334 4.38 9.98 29.43
C ARG A 334 3.65 10.24 30.75
N ALA A 335 2.37 9.99 30.83
CA ALA A 335 1.67 10.13 32.10
C ALA A 335 1.04 8.80 32.50
N HIS A 336 1.57 8.28 33.54
CA HIS A 336 1.00 7.32 34.51
C HIS A 336 0.74 5.89 34.01
N VAL A 337 1.73 5.04 34.20
CA VAL A 337 1.62 3.99 35.22
C VAL A 337 2.79 4.14 36.16
#